data_6c1ea733d0f7421bd18babe75c4f91b7
#
_entry.id   6c1ea733d0f7421bd18babe75c4f91b7
#
_cell.length_a   1.000
_cell.length_b   1.000
_cell.length_c   1.000
_cell.angle_alpha   90.00
_cell.angle_beta   90.00
_cell.angle_gamma   90.00
#
_symmetry.space_group_name_H-M   'P 1'
#
loop_
_entity.id
_entity.type
_entity.pdbx_description
1 polymer ?
#
loop_
_entity_poly.entity_id
_entity_poly.type
_entity_poly.pdbx_seq_one_letter_code
_entity_poly.pdbx_strand_id
1 'polypeptide(L)'
;MQLISASEGDTPCCHRPPPPALLKGIEEFNQHAYFECHETLEELWNQERVGRRRHQQSPHRSSLASGCDNLYKGILQVGVGCYHLLRRNYHGATVKLQSGADYLEPFAPVCMKVQVAHLIADARLLRAELVALGPDHFTEVDLALLPQVRLAGSTQEE
;
A
#
# COMPACT_ATOMS: atom_id res chain seq x y z
N MET A 1 -24.06 16.13 -13.58
CA MET A 1 -23.77 15.83 -13.29
C MET A 1 -23.28 15.14 -12.84
N GLN A 2 -23.07 14.81 -12.68
CA GLN A 2 -22.63 14.16 -12.33
C GLN A 2 -22.09 13.69 -11.68
N LEU A 3 -22.00 13.45 -11.37
CA LEU A 3 -21.55 13.09 -10.75
C LEU A 3 -21.11 12.43 -10.15
N ILE A 4 -20.78 12.22 -10.01
CA ILE A 4 -20.44 11.74 -9.57
C ILE A 4 -20.02 11.04 -8.94
N SER A 5 -19.87 10.61 -8.80
CA SER A 5 -19.57 9.88 -8.21
C SER A 5 -18.70 9.72 -7.42
N ALA A 6 -18.37 9.80 -7.04
CA ALA A 6 -17.49 9.79 -6.30
C ALA A 6 -17.36 8.93 -5.35
N SER A 7 -17.28 8.54 -5.01
CA SER A 7 -17.37 7.78 -4.29
C SER A 7 -16.41 7.02 -3.82
N GLU A 8 -16.07 6.07 -4.27
CA GLU A 8 -15.20 5.21 -3.76
C GLU A 8 -13.88 5.79 -3.67
N GLY A 9 -13.10 5.46 -2.70
CA GLY A 9 -11.81 5.97 -2.55
C GLY A 9 -11.77 7.44 -2.37
N ASP A 10 -12.92 8.01 -2.11
CA ASP A 10 -13.00 9.45 -2.14
C ASP A 10 -12.99 10.01 -0.74
N THR A 11 -12.10 9.53 0.09
CA THR A 11 -11.92 10.15 1.39
C THR A 11 -11.17 11.45 1.21
N PRO A 12 -11.42 12.43 2.08
CA PRO A 12 -10.74 13.71 1.92
C PRO A 12 -9.22 13.60 1.91
N CYS A 13 -8.66 12.69 2.66
CA CYS A 13 -7.22 12.60 2.72
C CYS A 13 -6.62 12.08 1.41
N CYS A 14 -7.41 11.40 0.58
CA CYS A 14 -6.87 10.89 -0.68
C CYS A 14 -6.50 12.00 -1.65
N HIS A 15 -7.03 13.20 -1.44
CA HIS A 15 -6.75 14.32 -2.33
C HIS A 15 -5.57 15.15 -1.86
N ARG A 16 -4.98 14.80 -0.74
CA ARG A 16 -3.80 15.49 -0.26
C ARG A 16 -2.59 15.11 -1.08
N PRO A 17 -1.60 16.00 -1.17
CA PRO A 17 -0.34 15.57 -1.74
C PRO A 17 0.31 14.52 -0.85
N PRO A 18 1.07 13.62 -1.42
CA PRO A 18 1.74 12.63 -0.58
C PRO A 18 2.76 13.29 0.33
N PRO A 19 2.76 12.93 1.61
CA PRO A 19 3.80 13.47 2.50
C PRO A 19 5.18 12.97 2.10
N PRO A 20 6.22 13.72 2.46
CA PRO A 20 7.58 13.31 2.08
C PRO A 20 7.95 11.91 2.56
N ALA A 21 7.50 11.51 3.75
CA ALA A 21 7.82 10.18 4.25
C ALA A 21 7.16 9.10 3.39
N LEU A 22 5.96 9.37 2.85
CA LEU A 22 5.34 8.42 1.95
C LEU A 22 6.17 8.27 0.67
N LEU A 23 6.62 9.39 0.12
CA LEU A 23 7.45 9.33 -1.09
C LEU A 23 8.73 8.56 -0.84
N LYS A 24 9.34 8.78 0.34
CA LYS A 24 10.54 8.04 0.70
C LYS A 24 10.27 6.54 0.78
N GLY A 25 9.17 6.17 1.43
CA GLY A 25 8.82 4.76 1.53
C GLY A 25 8.54 4.14 0.19
N ILE A 26 7.90 4.89 -0.71
CA ILE A 26 7.64 4.39 -2.06
C ILE A 26 8.95 4.15 -2.81
N GLU A 27 9.89 5.07 -2.68
CA GLU A 27 11.17 4.89 -3.33
C GLU A 27 11.88 3.65 -2.82
N GLU A 28 11.87 3.47 -1.49
CA GLU A 28 12.46 2.28 -0.90
C GLU A 28 11.78 1.01 -1.39
N PHE A 29 10.45 1.04 -1.44
CA PHE A 29 9.68 -0.10 -1.94
C PHE A 29 10.12 -0.46 -3.37
N ASN A 30 10.21 0.55 -4.22
CA ASN A 30 10.54 0.31 -5.63
C ASN A 30 11.98 -0.11 -5.85
N GLN A 31 12.85 0.18 -4.90
CA GLN A 31 14.22 -0.29 -4.93
C GLN A 31 14.39 -1.64 -4.26
N HIS A 32 13.28 -2.24 -3.85
CA HIS A 32 13.26 -3.52 -3.14
C HIS A 32 13.94 -3.44 -1.77
N ALA A 33 14.05 -2.24 -1.22
CA ALA A 33 14.53 -2.03 0.12
C ALA A 33 13.36 -2.16 1.09
N TYR A 34 12.82 -3.36 1.17
CA TYR A 34 11.55 -3.57 1.85
C TYR A 34 11.65 -3.41 3.36
N PHE A 35 12.81 -3.72 3.93
CA PHE A 35 12.97 -3.53 5.36
C PHE A 35 12.94 -2.04 5.71
N GLU A 36 13.69 -1.25 4.95
CA GLU A 36 13.70 0.20 5.18
C GLU A 36 12.32 0.79 4.91
N CYS A 37 11.66 0.33 3.86
CA CYS A 37 10.32 0.77 3.55
C CYS A 37 9.38 0.49 4.72
N HIS A 38 9.50 -0.68 5.31
CA HIS A 38 8.67 -1.03 6.45
C HIS A 38 8.87 -0.03 7.59
N GLU A 39 10.11 0.29 7.90
CA GLU A 39 10.37 1.22 9.00
C GLU A 39 9.85 2.61 8.69
N THR A 40 10.08 3.08 7.46
CA THR A 40 9.63 4.41 7.06
C THR A 40 8.11 4.53 7.13
N LEU A 41 7.41 3.55 6.58
CA LEU A 41 5.96 3.62 6.52
C LEU A 41 5.32 3.30 7.86
N GLU A 42 5.95 2.47 8.67
CA GLU A 42 5.41 2.19 9.99
C GLU A 42 5.46 3.44 10.86
N GLU A 43 6.55 4.18 10.78
CA GLU A 43 6.63 5.41 11.55
C GLU A 43 5.58 6.41 11.07
N LEU A 44 5.42 6.55 9.76
CA LEU A 44 4.40 7.45 9.22
C LEU A 44 3.01 7.00 9.66
N TRP A 45 2.73 5.71 9.59
CA TRP A 45 1.45 5.16 10.01
C TRP A 45 1.18 5.47 11.48
N ASN A 46 2.20 5.30 12.32
CA ASN A 46 2.04 5.59 13.75
C ASN A 46 1.76 7.05 14.00
N GLN A 47 2.45 7.94 13.30
CA GLN A 47 2.23 9.37 13.48
C GLN A 47 0.82 9.77 13.08
N GLU A 48 0.34 9.24 11.95
CA GLU A 48 -1.00 9.58 11.51
C GLU A 48 -2.05 9.00 12.44
N ARG A 49 -1.81 7.80 12.93
CA ARG A 49 -2.76 7.15 13.82
C ARG A 49 -2.87 7.90 15.14
N VAL A 50 -1.75 8.35 15.67
CA VAL A 50 -1.76 9.15 16.91
C VAL A 50 -2.48 10.47 16.68
N GLY A 51 -2.21 11.14 15.56
CA GLY A 51 -2.89 12.37 15.24
C GLY A 51 -4.39 12.18 15.10
N ARG A 52 -4.79 11.08 14.46
CA ARG A 52 -6.21 10.77 14.31
C ARG A 52 -6.86 10.54 15.66
N ARG A 53 -6.18 9.86 16.58
CA ARG A 53 -6.72 9.63 17.90
C ARG A 53 -6.94 10.93 18.65
N ARG A 54 -5.98 11.86 18.56
CA ARG A 54 -6.15 13.15 19.19
C ARG A 54 -7.32 13.88 18.60
N HIS A 55 -7.46 13.80 17.30
CA HIS A 55 -8.58 14.48 16.63
C HIS A 55 -9.91 13.88 17.07
N GLN A 56 -9.94 12.57 17.32
CA GLN A 56 -11.17 11.94 17.73
C GLN A 56 -11.62 12.35 19.13
N GLN A 57 -10.76 12.94 19.90
CA GLN A 57 -11.14 13.45 21.19
C GLN A 57 -11.80 14.80 21.12
N SER A 58 -11.81 15.39 19.94
CA SER A 58 -12.46 16.67 19.72
C SER A 58 -13.96 16.46 19.56
N PRO A 59 -14.79 17.42 20.02
CA PRO A 59 -16.22 17.33 19.78
C PRO A 59 -16.57 17.42 18.30
N HIS A 60 -15.66 17.88 17.50
CA HIS A 60 -15.89 17.95 16.06
C HIS A 60 -15.27 16.78 15.33
N ARG A 61 -15.05 15.72 16.03
CA ARG A 61 -14.56 14.55 15.39
C ARG A 61 -15.40 14.24 14.17
N SER A 62 -14.76 13.96 13.09
CA SER A 62 -15.48 13.78 11.85
C SER A 62 -14.89 12.61 11.10
N SER A 63 -15.45 12.36 9.94
CA SER A 63 -14.93 11.32 9.08
C SER A 63 -13.51 11.61 8.62
N LEU A 64 -13.02 12.82 8.82
CA LEU A 64 -11.63 13.10 8.52
C LEU A 64 -10.69 12.25 9.34
N ALA A 65 -11.18 11.76 10.48
CA ALA A 65 -10.37 10.92 11.32
C ALA A 65 -10.16 9.53 10.75
N SER A 66 -10.96 9.14 9.76
CA SER A 66 -10.77 7.84 9.21
C SER A 66 -9.63 7.91 8.28
N GLY A 67 -8.68 7.30 8.53
CA GLY A 67 -7.55 7.61 7.96
C GLY A 67 -7.01 6.97 6.80
N CYS A 68 -6.29 7.77 6.07
CA CYS A 68 -5.43 7.27 5.04
C CYS A 68 -4.18 6.64 5.64
N ASP A 69 -4.07 6.60 6.96
CA ASP A 69 -3.00 5.84 7.57
C ASP A 69 -3.05 4.38 7.13
N ASN A 70 -4.24 3.85 6.86
CA ASN A 70 -4.33 2.49 6.38
C ASN A 70 -3.82 2.33 4.95
N LEU A 71 -3.73 3.41 4.18
CA LEU A 71 -3.01 3.35 2.91
C LEU A 71 -1.55 2.99 3.15
N TYR A 72 -0.93 3.65 4.12
CA TYR A 72 0.47 3.35 4.44
C TYR A 72 0.61 1.91 4.90
N LYS A 73 -0.34 1.47 5.72
CA LYS A 73 -0.30 0.10 6.22
C LYS A 73 -0.42 -0.91 5.08
N GLY A 74 -1.27 -0.62 4.11
CA GLY A 74 -1.41 -1.52 2.97
C GLY A 74 -0.14 -1.62 2.15
N ILE A 75 0.46 -0.47 1.84
CA ILE A 75 1.72 -0.47 1.08
C ILE A 75 2.80 -1.22 1.86
N LEU A 76 2.88 -0.92 3.16
CA LEU A 76 3.85 -1.57 4.02
C LEU A 76 3.67 -3.08 4.02
N GLN A 77 2.42 -3.54 4.10
CA GLN A 77 2.17 -4.98 4.15
C GLN A 77 2.53 -5.67 2.85
N VAL A 78 2.25 -5.03 1.71
CA VAL A 78 2.68 -5.60 0.44
C VAL A 78 4.20 -5.72 0.43
N GLY A 79 4.89 -4.67 0.90
CA GLY A 79 6.36 -4.72 0.96
C GLY A 79 6.86 -5.83 1.87
N VAL A 80 6.19 -6.03 3.02
CA VAL A 80 6.57 -7.11 3.92
C VAL A 80 6.38 -8.46 3.23
N GLY A 81 5.30 -8.59 2.45
CA GLY A 81 5.10 -9.82 1.70
C GLY A 81 6.23 -10.09 0.72
N CYS A 82 6.68 -9.04 0.02
CA CYS A 82 7.81 -9.17 -0.88
C CYS A 82 9.09 -9.52 -0.12
N TYR A 83 9.28 -8.91 1.03
CA TYR A 83 10.42 -9.21 1.89
C TYR A 83 10.43 -10.69 2.27
N HIS A 84 9.27 -11.21 2.68
CA HIS A 84 9.16 -12.61 3.04
C HIS A 84 9.47 -13.52 1.85
N LEU A 85 9.00 -13.13 0.67
CA LEU A 85 9.30 -13.91 -0.54
C LEU A 85 10.81 -14.03 -0.74
N LEU A 86 11.51 -12.90 -0.64
CA LEU A 86 12.94 -12.89 -0.85
C LEU A 86 13.68 -13.65 0.23
N ARG A 87 13.08 -13.81 1.40
CA ARG A 87 13.67 -14.59 2.47
C ARG A 87 13.13 -16.03 2.50
N ARG A 88 12.44 -16.42 1.45
CA ARG A 88 11.95 -17.79 1.28
C ARG A 88 10.94 -18.19 2.34
N ASN A 89 10.12 -17.25 2.76
CA ASN A 89 9.04 -17.50 3.71
C ASN A 89 7.72 -17.49 2.95
N TYR A 90 7.28 -18.68 2.52
CA TYR A 90 6.07 -18.81 1.71
C TYR A 90 4.84 -18.29 2.46
N HIS A 91 4.68 -18.74 3.70
CA HIS A 91 3.49 -18.38 4.46
C HIS A 91 3.43 -16.88 4.67
N GLY A 92 4.55 -16.28 5.11
CA GLY A 92 4.57 -14.85 5.33
C GLY A 92 4.28 -14.07 4.06
N ALA A 93 4.85 -14.52 2.94
CA ALA A 93 4.63 -13.83 1.67
C ALA A 93 3.16 -13.86 1.27
N THR A 94 2.54 -15.04 1.29
CA THR A 94 1.16 -15.14 0.81
C THR A 94 0.19 -14.43 1.73
N VAL A 95 0.41 -14.48 3.05
CA VAL A 95 -0.48 -13.84 4.00
C VAL A 95 -0.37 -12.32 3.89
N LYS A 96 0.85 -11.79 3.80
CA LYS A 96 1.03 -10.35 3.78
C LYS A 96 0.63 -9.73 2.46
N LEU A 97 0.85 -10.42 1.36
CA LEU A 97 0.38 -9.91 0.08
C LEU A 97 -1.14 -9.79 0.06
N GLN A 98 -1.81 -10.77 0.65
CA GLN A 98 -3.27 -10.70 0.71
C GLN A 98 -3.73 -9.58 1.63
N SER A 99 -3.19 -9.51 2.85
CA SER A 99 -3.64 -8.49 3.78
C SER A 99 -3.32 -7.10 3.28
N GLY A 100 -2.16 -6.92 2.63
CA GLY A 100 -1.84 -5.62 2.07
C GLY A 100 -2.82 -5.19 1.01
N ALA A 101 -3.15 -6.09 0.08
CA ALA A 101 -4.12 -5.77 -0.95
C ALA A 101 -5.47 -5.43 -0.34
N ASP A 102 -5.88 -6.18 0.69
CA ASP A 102 -7.16 -5.91 1.34
C ASP A 102 -7.18 -4.55 2.02
N TYR A 103 -6.09 -4.17 2.70
CA TYR A 103 -6.00 -2.85 3.30
C TYR A 103 -6.10 -1.73 2.28
N LEU A 104 -5.62 -1.99 1.06
CA LEU A 104 -5.59 -0.96 0.02
C LEU A 104 -6.92 -0.75 -0.67
N GLU A 105 -7.83 -1.71 -0.58
CA GLU A 105 -9.07 -1.65 -1.34
C GLU A 105 -9.85 -0.35 -1.18
N PRO A 106 -10.03 0.16 0.04
CA PRO A 106 -10.84 1.38 0.20
C PRO A 106 -10.23 2.62 -0.45
N PHE A 107 -8.98 2.56 -0.84
CA PHE A 107 -8.29 3.73 -1.39
C PHE A 107 -8.14 3.70 -2.89
N ALA A 108 -8.61 2.62 -3.52
CA ALA A 108 -8.56 2.54 -4.98
C ALA A 108 -9.56 3.52 -5.57
N PRO A 109 -9.31 4.03 -6.77
CA PRO A 109 -8.18 3.68 -7.62
C PRO A 109 -6.92 4.50 -7.35
N VAL A 110 -7.03 5.70 -6.78
CA VAL A 110 -5.90 6.58 -6.55
C VAL A 110 -6.09 7.28 -5.22
N CYS A 111 -5.04 7.33 -4.42
CA CYS A 111 -5.09 8.06 -3.15
C CYS A 111 -3.72 8.66 -2.91
N MET A 112 -3.68 9.96 -2.61
CA MET A 112 -2.44 10.71 -2.43
C MET A 112 -1.48 10.45 -3.60
N LYS A 113 -2.04 10.44 -4.80
CA LYS A 113 -1.34 10.22 -6.06
C LYS A 113 -0.80 8.80 -6.22
N VAL A 114 -1.01 7.92 -5.26
CA VAL A 114 -0.61 6.53 -5.42
C VAL A 114 -1.66 5.82 -6.27
N GLN A 115 -1.21 5.11 -7.29
CA GLN A 115 -2.10 4.32 -8.13
C GLN A 115 -2.42 3.02 -7.41
N VAL A 116 -3.40 3.09 -6.52
CA VAL A 116 -3.69 2.03 -5.59
C VAL A 116 -4.24 0.79 -6.29
N ALA A 117 -5.15 1.00 -7.26
CA ALA A 117 -5.71 -0.15 -7.97
C ALA A 117 -4.63 -0.96 -8.67
N HIS A 118 -3.63 -0.27 -9.19
CA HIS A 118 -2.53 -0.95 -9.87
C HIS A 118 -1.72 -1.78 -8.89
N LEU A 119 -1.44 -1.21 -7.73
CA LEU A 119 -0.67 -1.94 -6.71
C LEU A 119 -1.45 -3.14 -6.20
N ILE A 120 -2.75 -3.00 -6.01
CA ILE A 120 -3.58 -4.12 -5.60
C ILE A 120 -3.48 -5.25 -6.62
N ALA A 121 -3.61 -4.90 -7.90
CA ALA A 121 -3.56 -5.92 -8.94
C ALA A 121 -2.21 -6.61 -8.98
N ASP A 122 -1.13 -5.84 -8.83
CA ASP A 122 0.21 -6.44 -8.83
C ASP A 122 0.39 -7.38 -7.65
N ALA A 123 -0.07 -6.96 -6.46
CA ALA A 123 0.08 -7.80 -5.27
C ALA A 123 -0.71 -9.09 -5.41
N ARG A 124 -1.92 -8.99 -5.94
CA ARG A 124 -2.76 -10.17 -6.11
C ARG A 124 -2.21 -11.11 -7.15
N LEU A 125 -1.65 -10.57 -8.23
CA LEU A 125 -1.04 -11.41 -9.25
C LEU A 125 0.16 -12.17 -8.69
N LEU A 126 1.03 -11.46 -7.99
CA LEU A 126 2.18 -12.12 -7.39
C LEU A 126 1.75 -13.22 -6.43
N ARG A 127 0.77 -12.92 -5.58
CA ARG A 127 0.29 -13.92 -4.64
C ARG A 127 -0.28 -15.13 -5.36
N ALA A 128 -1.04 -14.90 -6.41
CA ALA A 128 -1.65 -16.01 -7.15
C ALA A 128 -0.56 -16.91 -7.76
N GLU A 129 0.52 -16.31 -8.25
CA GLU A 129 1.61 -17.08 -8.80
C GLU A 129 2.30 -17.90 -7.71
N LEU A 130 2.50 -17.30 -6.54
CA LEU A 130 3.11 -18.05 -5.44
C LEU A 130 2.27 -19.24 -5.01
N VAL A 131 0.94 -19.00 -4.92
CA VAL A 131 0.05 -20.08 -4.53
C VAL A 131 0.03 -21.18 -5.57
N ALA A 132 0.06 -20.81 -6.85
CA ALA A 132 0.07 -21.81 -7.92
C ALA A 132 1.33 -22.66 -7.87
N LEU A 133 2.48 -22.07 -7.54
CA LEU A 133 3.72 -22.82 -7.42
C LEU A 133 3.77 -23.63 -6.13
N GLY A 134 3.15 -23.14 -5.08
CA GLY A 134 3.07 -23.84 -3.81
C GLY A 134 4.33 -23.69 -2.97
N PRO A 135 4.26 -24.17 -1.72
CA PRO A 135 5.37 -23.97 -0.80
C PRO A 135 6.67 -24.63 -1.21
N ASP A 136 6.59 -25.65 -2.05
CA ASP A 136 7.82 -26.36 -2.45
C ASP A 136 8.48 -25.75 -3.67
N HIS A 137 7.77 -24.90 -4.43
CA HIS A 137 8.29 -24.40 -5.69
C HIS A 137 8.15 -22.89 -5.84
N PHE A 138 7.68 -22.19 -4.81
CA PHE A 138 7.38 -20.76 -4.96
C PHE A 138 8.63 -19.93 -5.26
N THR A 139 9.81 -20.44 -4.89
CA THR A 139 11.03 -19.69 -5.18
C THR A 139 11.34 -19.62 -6.66
N GLU A 140 10.64 -20.40 -7.47
CA GLU A 140 10.79 -20.36 -8.92
C GLU A 140 10.01 -19.21 -9.56
N VAL A 141 9.28 -18.41 -8.76
CA VAL A 141 8.49 -17.32 -9.28
C VAL A 141 9.39 -16.31 -10.02
N ASP A 142 8.82 -15.73 -11.08
CA ASP A 142 9.52 -14.68 -11.83
C ASP A 142 9.56 -13.41 -10.99
N LEU A 143 10.75 -12.99 -10.58
CA LEU A 143 10.88 -11.82 -9.74
C LEU A 143 10.53 -10.52 -10.46
N ALA A 144 10.37 -10.56 -11.79
CA ALA A 144 9.83 -9.41 -12.50
C ALA A 144 8.40 -9.09 -12.06
N LEU A 145 7.73 -10.03 -11.39
CA LEU A 145 6.38 -9.81 -10.89
C LEU A 145 6.36 -9.05 -9.57
N LEU A 146 7.51 -8.73 -8.99
CA LEU A 146 7.50 -7.91 -7.76
C LEU A 146 6.79 -6.59 -8.04
N PRO A 147 5.83 -6.22 -7.18
CA PRO A 147 5.05 -5.01 -7.43
C PRO A 147 5.88 -3.74 -7.41
N GLN A 148 5.39 -2.74 -8.11
CA GLN A 148 5.95 -1.40 -8.09
C GLN A 148 4.85 -0.45 -7.69
N VAL A 149 5.18 0.57 -6.91
CA VAL A 149 4.23 1.61 -6.57
C VAL A 149 4.38 2.73 -7.59
N ARG A 150 3.29 3.08 -8.27
CA ARG A 150 3.31 4.10 -9.30
C ARG A 150 2.55 5.32 -8.83
N LEU A 151 3.03 6.49 -9.23
CA LEU A 151 2.39 7.75 -8.86
C LEU A 151 1.64 8.29 -10.07
N ALA A 152 0.39 8.69 -9.82
CA ALA A 152 -0.45 9.28 -10.85
C ALA A 152 0.11 10.65 -11.23
N GLY A 153 0.02 10.99 -12.50
CA GLY A 153 0.52 12.27 -12.98
C GLY A 153 2.02 12.32 -13.16
N SER A 154 2.71 11.23 -12.89
CA SER A 154 4.12 11.12 -13.12
C SER A 154 4.33 10.86 -14.61
N THR A 155 5.08 11.66 -15.21
CA THR A 155 5.26 11.47 -16.60
C THR A 155 6.34 10.49 -16.89
N GLN A 156 6.30 10.57 -16.74
CA GLN A 156 6.84 9.87 -17.25
C GLN A 156 6.98 9.06 -17.88
N GLU A 157 6.74 9.29 -17.97
CA GLU A 157 6.71 8.71 -18.49
C GLU A 157 7.22 8.17 -19.22
N GLU A 158 7.44 8.30 -19.38
CA GLU A 158 7.83 7.94 -20.02
C GLU A 158 8.11 7.53 -20.22
#